data_29c2bf745833d6fda563d889547e5cb3
#
_entry.id   29c2bf745833d6fda563d889547e5cb3
#
_cell.length_a   1.000
_cell.length_b   1.000
_cell.length_c   1.000
_cell.angle_alpha   90.00
_cell.angle_beta   90.00
_cell.angle_gamma   90.00
#
_symmetry.space_group_name_H-M   'P 1'
#
loop_
_entity.id
_entity.type
_entity.pdbx_description
1 polymer ?
#
loop_
_entity_poly.entity_id
_entity_poly.type
_entity_poly.pdbx_seq_one_letter_code
_entity_poly.pdbx_strand_id
1 'polypeptide(L)'
;MNEQLFHCKQGGTAVGRPCSNGAVFLFTKRRRMKMKKLSSSEIRQMYLDFFQEKGHKVHPSASLIPVNDPTLLWINSGVATLKKYFDGTETPEVPRITNAQKSIRTNDIENVGHTARHHTLFEMMGNFSIGDYFKEEVIPWAWEFLTSEKWLGLDPDRLYVTYYPKDPETKALWMDKVGLPEDHIIPVEDNFWDIGAGPCGPDTEIFYDRGEKYNNLAEDDPENYPGGENERYLEIWNLVFSQFNHMPDGTYPPLPHKNVDTGMGLERVVSVIQDTPTNFETDLFMPIIKQLEGLSAGKKYNDSKELDVSFKVIADHIRAVSFAIGDG
;
A
#
# COMPACT_ATOMS: atom_id res chain seq x y z
N MET A 1 -50.13 -18.94 -21.32
CA MET A 1 -49.70 -19.56 -22.56
C MET A 1 -48.83 -18.57 -23.32
N ASN A 2 -47.56 -18.73 -23.23
CA ASN A 2 -46.54 -18.49 -24.26
C ASN A 2 -45.19 -18.73 -23.64
N GLU A 3 -44.71 -19.94 -23.81
CA GLU A 3 -43.31 -20.31 -23.60
C GLU A 3 -42.47 -19.74 -24.74
N GLN A 4 -41.45 -18.95 -24.42
CA GLN A 4 -40.36 -18.68 -25.34
C GLN A 4 -39.11 -19.41 -24.88
N LEU A 5 -38.83 -20.49 -25.57
CA LEU A 5 -37.58 -21.25 -25.51
C LEU A 5 -36.43 -20.40 -26.12
N PHE A 6 -35.49 -19.99 -25.30
CA PHE A 6 -34.20 -19.44 -25.76
C PHE A 6 -33.18 -20.59 -25.93
N HIS A 7 -32.77 -20.79 -27.14
CA HIS A 7 -31.68 -21.71 -27.51
C HIS A 7 -30.35 -21.16 -26.97
N CYS A 8 -29.70 -21.95 -26.12
CA CYS A 8 -28.35 -21.70 -25.59
C CYS A 8 -27.31 -22.21 -26.61
N LYS A 9 -26.49 -21.28 -27.14
CA LYS A 9 -25.28 -21.64 -27.90
C LYS A 9 -24.16 -22.06 -26.94
N GLN A 10 -23.52 -23.16 -27.24
CA GLN A 10 -22.46 -23.84 -26.49
C GLN A 10 -21.23 -22.97 -26.29
N GLY A 11 -20.64 -23.04 -25.07
CA GLY A 11 -19.28 -22.59 -24.81
C GLY A 11 -19.04 -22.06 -23.37
N GLY A 12 -19.08 -22.93 -22.37
CA GLY A 12 -18.62 -22.59 -21.04
C GLY A 12 -19.09 -23.58 -19.95
N THR A 13 -18.16 -24.31 -19.34
CA THR A 13 -18.45 -25.24 -18.24
C THR A 13 -18.82 -24.46 -16.97
N ALA A 14 -20.08 -24.51 -16.56
CA ALA A 14 -20.57 -24.01 -15.29
C ALA A 14 -20.51 -25.13 -14.22
N VAL A 15 -19.94 -24.88 -13.06
CA VAL A 15 -20.00 -25.75 -11.88
C VAL A 15 -21.02 -25.16 -10.91
N GLY A 16 -22.18 -25.82 -10.78
CA GLY A 16 -23.26 -25.41 -9.87
C GLY A 16 -23.30 -26.31 -8.64
N ARG A 17 -23.52 -25.76 -7.46
CA ARG A 17 -23.91 -26.47 -6.24
C ARG A 17 -25.39 -26.20 -5.95
N PRO A 18 -26.20 -27.22 -5.62
CA PRO A 18 -27.61 -27.01 -5.31
C PRO A 18 -27.77 -26.49 -3.87
N CYS A 19 -28.48 -25.38 -3.71
CA CYS A 19 -28.98 -24.92 -2.42
C CYS A 19 -30.37 -25.48 -2.13
N SER A 20 -30.74 -25.63 -0.85
CA SER A 20 -31.95 -26.25 -0.32
C SER A 20 -33.29 -25.68 -0.81
N ASN A 21 -33.28 -24.60 -1.60
CA ASN A 21 -34.50 -23.98 -2.15
C ASN A 21 -34.56 -24.00 -3.70
N GLY A 22 -33.80 -24.85 -4.37
CA GLY A 22 -33.91 -25.05 -5.83
C GLY A 22 -33.39 -23.87 -6.69
N ALA A 23 -32.77 -22.84 -6.11
CA ALA A 23 -32.14 -21.78 -6.87
C ALA A 23 -30.72 -22.19 -7.26
N VAL A 24 -30.45 -22.29 -8.56
CA VAL A 24 -29.11 -22.52 -9.09
C VAL A 24 -28.44 -21.15 -9.26
N PHE A 25 -27.51 -20.83 -8.39
CA PHE A 25 -26.64 -19.66 -8.60
C PHE A 25 -25.61 -19.97 -9.70
N LEU A 26 -25.80 -19.40 -10.87
CA LEU A 26 -24.82 -19.40 -11.94
C LEU A 26 -23.69 -18.42 -11.58
N PHE A 27 -22.59 -18.94 -11.06
CA PHE A 27 -21.35 -18.17 -10.99
C PHE A 27 -20.85 -17.94 -12.43
N THR A 28 -21.18 -16.79 -13.00
CA THR A 28 -20.51 -16.34 -14.21
C THR A 28 -19.04 -16.08 -13.85
N LYS A 29 -18.11 -16.84 -14.47
CA LYS A 29 -16.67 -16.49 -14.41
C LYS A 29 -16.52 -15.03 -14.76
N ARG A 30 -16.25 -14.15 -13.78
CA ARG A 30 -15.84 -12.78 -14.04
C ARG A 30 -14.67 -12.82 -15.01
N ARG A 31 -14.77 -12.06 -16.08
CA ARG A 31 -13.71 -11.95 -17.08
C ARG A 31 -12.48 -11.40 -16.34
N ARG A 32 -11.40 -12.19 -16.27
CA ARG A 32 -10.14 -11.76 -15.65
C ARG A 32 -9.76 -10.42 -16.28
N MET A 33 -9.83 -9.34 -15.49
CA MET A 33 -9.47 -8.01 -15.97
C MET A 33 -8.00 -8.03 -16.35
N LYS A 34 -7.66 -7.50 -17.50
CA LYS A 34 -6.26 -7.37 -17.92
C LYS A 34 -5.70 -6.16 -17.21
N MET A 35 -4.74 -6.37 -16.31
CA MET A 35 -4.08 -5.27 -15.61
C MET A 35 -3.55 -4.24 -16.62
N LYS A 36 -3.70 -2.98 -16.28
CA LYS A 36 -3.16 -1.87 -17.08
C LYS A 36 -1.63 -1.93 -17.05
N LYS A 37 -1.02 -1.58 -18.15
CA LYS A 37 0.42 -1.33 -18.18
C LYS A 37 0.64 0.14 -17.84
N LEU A 38 0.96 0.43 -16.59
CA LEU A 38 1.22 1.78 -16.10
C LEU A 38 2.68 1.91 -15.69
N SER A 39 3.27 3.06 -15.98
CA SER A 39 4.56 3.45 -15.43
C SER A 39 4.42 3.95 -13.99
N SER A 40 5.53 3.96 -13.26
CA SER A 40 5.58 4.53 -11.89
C SER A 40 5.14 5.99 -11.85
N SER A 41 5.49 6.76 -12.88
CA SER A 41 5.09 8.17 -13.01
C SER A 41 3.57 8.32 -13.18
N GLU A 42 2.94 7.48 -13.99
CA GLU A 42 1.49 7.48 -14.18
C GLU A 42 0.76 7.08 -12.91
N ILE A 43 1.23 6.05 -12.18
CA ILE A 43 0.63 5.60 -10.92
C ILE A 43 0.70 6.72 -9.88
N ARG A 44 1.85 7.37 -9.72
CA ARG A 44 2.02 8.51 -8.81
C ARG A 44 1.05 9.64 -9.15
N GLN A 45 0.95 10.01 -10.42
CA GLN A 45 0.06 11.08 -10.85
C GLN A 45 -1.42 10.71 -10.64
N MET A 46 -1.81 9.46 -10.96
CA MET A 46 -3.18 8.98 -10.75
C MET A 46 -3.59 9.05 -9.27
N TYR A 47 -2.68 8.75 -8.35
CA TYR A 47 -2.95 8.88 -6.91
C TYR A 47 -3.23 10.33 -6.50
N LEU A 48 -2.37 11.24 -6.93
CA LEU A 48 -2.54 12.66 -6.65
C LEU A 48 -3.83 13.23 -7.26
N ASP A 49 -4.13 12.87 -8.51
CA ASP A 49 -5.34 13.30 -9.22
C ASP A 49 -6.61 12.75 -8.52
N PHE A 50 -6.58 11.48 -8.09
CA PHE A 50 -7.70 10.88 -7.36
C PHE A 50 -8.03 11.65 -6.08
N PHE A 51 -7.03 11.94 -5.26
CA PHE A 51 -7.27 12.68 -4.02
C PHE A 51 -7.56 14.16 -4.25
N GLN A 52 -7.05 14.73 -5.33
CA GLN A 52 -7.46 16.08 -5.76
C GLN A 52 -8.95 16.12 -6.15
N GLU A 53 -9.48 15.07 -6.82
CA GLU A 53 -10.93 14.94 -7.08
C GLU A 53 -11.74 14.81 -5.77
N LYS A 54 -11.14 14.27 -4.69
CA LYS A 54 -11.75 14.21 -3.34
C LYS A 54 -11.54 15.50 -2.52
N GLY A 55 -11.02 16.56 -3.13
CA GLY A 55 -10.86 17.88 -2.52
C GLY A 55 -9.55 18.08 -1.73
N HIS A 56 -8.56 17.24 -1.93
CA HIS A 56 -7.26 17.40 -1.30
C HIS A 56 -6.39 18.42 -2.05
N LYS A 57 -5.62 19.21 -1.30
CA LYS A 57 -4.55 20.05 -1.84
C LYS A 57 -3.29 19.20 -2.03
N VAL A 58 -2.76 19.19 -3.23
CA VAL A 58 -1.49 18.51 -3.52
C VAL A 58 -0.35 19.33 -2.93
N HIS A 59 0.44 18.71 -2.05
CA HIS A 59 1.67 19.28 -1.52
C HIS A 59 2.87 18.64 -2.22
N PRO A 60 3.90 19.41 -2.57
CA PRO A 60 5.14 18.83 -3.10
C PRO A 60 5.81 17.96 -2.02
N SER A 61 6.63 17.00 -2.46
CA SER A 61 7.52 16.27 -1.55
C SER A 61 8.43 17.25 -0.81
N ALA A 62 8.45 17.16 0.51
CA ALA A 62 9.39 17.92 1.32
C ALA A 62 10.83 17.38 1.15
N SER A 63 11.81 18.15 1.60
CA SER A 63 13.20 17.70 1.75
C SER A 63 13.26 16.48 2.68
N LEU A 64 14.21 15.58 2.43
CA LEU A 64 14.53 14.47 3.32
C LEU A 64 15.10 14.92 4.66
N ILE A 65 15.63 16.16 4.72
CA ILE A 65 16.19 16.74 5.94
C ILE A 65 15.06 17.29 6.80
N PRO A 66 14.87 16.76 8.04
CA PRO A 66 13.85 17.28 8.94
C PRO A 66 14.09 18.74 9.30
N VAL A 67 13.03 19.54 9.29
CA VAL A 67 13.08 20.94 9.71
C VAL A 67 12.42 21.07 11.08
N ASN A 68 13.19 21.51 12.10
CA ASN A 68 12.71 21.73 13.46
C ASN A 68 12.13 20.47 14.16
N ASP A 69 12.54 19.27 13.73
CA ASP A 69 12.17 18.00 14.38
C ASP A 69 13.44 17.22 14.78
N PRO A 70 13.91 17.37 16.05
CA PRO A 70 15.11 16.68 16.53
C PRO A 70 14.88 15.18 16.79
N THR A 71 13.65 14.70 16.66
CA THR A 71 13.31 13.26 16.86
C THR A 71 13.58 12.43 15.62
N LEU A 72 13.76 13.05 14.48
CA LEU A 72 13.98 12.40 13.19
C LEU A 72 15.37 12.68 12.65
N LEU A 73 16.08 11.64 12.22
CA LEU A 73 17.31 11.78 11.44
C LEU A 73 17.01 12.15 9.98
N TRP A 74 15.97 11.53 9.42
CA TRP A 74 15.47 11.72 8.06
C TRP A 74 13.94 11.78 8.06
N ILE A 75 13.35 12.41 7.06
CA ILE A 75 11.92 12.25 6.80
C ILE A 75 11.68 10.80 6.39
N ASN A 76 10.87 10.06 7.15
CA ASN A 76 10.68 8.62 7.07
C ASN A 76 9.24 8.20 6.72
N SER A 77 8.33 9.17 6.57
CA SER A 77 6.93 8.95 6.21
C SER A 77 6.28 10.22 5.65
N GLY A 78 5.12 10.05 5.03
CA GLY A 78 4.33 11.18 4.51
C GLY A 78 3.88 12.15 5.61
N VAL A 79 3.45 11.61 6.77
CA VAL A 79 2.95 12.40 7.90
C VAL A 79 4.06 13.14 8.66
N ALA A 80 5.31 12.71 8.54
CA ALA A 80 6.42 13.29 9.30
C ALA A 80 6.52 14.82 9.16
N THR A 81 6.17 15.35 8.00
CA THR A 81 6.17 16.78 7.72
C THR A 81 4.90 17.51 8.18
N LEU A 82 3.90 16.78 8.65
CA LEU A 82 2.56 17.28 9.00
C LEU A 82 2.23 17.12 10.49
N LYS A 83 3.16 16.61 11.31
CA LYS A 83 2.94 16.31 12.75
C LYS A 83 2.27 17.47 13.49
N LYS A 84 2.72 18.72 13.26
CA LYS A 84 2.20 19.93 13.88
C LYS A 84 0.73 20.20 13.62
N TYR A 85 0.17 19.67 12.55
CA TYR A 85 -1.25 19.75 12.24
C TYR A 85 -2.03 18.66 12.96
N PHE A 86 -1.44 17.48 13.12
CA PHE A 86 -2.07 16.34 13.79
C PHE A 86 -2.16 16.51 15.30
N ASP A 87 -1.14 17.12 15.93
CA ASP A 87 -1.14 17.40 17.37
C ASP A 87 -1.86 18.71 17.73
N GLY A 88 -2.29 19.49 16.71
CA GLY A 88 -3.04 20.74 16.89
C GLY A 88 -2.19 21.94 17.26
N THR A 89 -0.85 21.86 17.20
CA THR A 89 0.04 23.01 17.45
C THR A 89 -0.05 24.07 16.38
N GLU A 90 -0.37 23.67 15.15
CA GLU A 90 -0.68 24.57 14.03
C GLU A 90 -1.97 24.15 13.33
N THR A 91 -2.70 25.12 12.77
CA THR A 91 -3.87 24.87 11.92
C THR A 91 -3.42 24.88 10.46
N PRO A 92 -3.70 23.83 9.66
CA PRO A 92 -3.37 23.84 8.24
C PRO A 92 -4.26 24.82 7.47
N GLU A 93 -3.76 25.33 6.35
CA GLU A 93 -4.54 26.17 5.43
C GLU A 93 -5.77 25.42 4.87
N VAL A 94 -5.60 24.12 4.63
CA VAL A 94 -6.66 23.20 4.20
C VAL A 94 -6.56 21.90 4.99
N PRO A 95 -7.72 21.31 5.40
CA PRO A 95 -7.71 20.10 6.22
C PRO A 95 -7.42 18.82 5.43
N ARG A 96 -7.44 18.86 4.09
CA ARG A 96 -7.20 17.72 3.20
C ARG A 96 -5.93 17.95 2.41
N ILE A 97 -4.92 17.10 2.65
CA ILE A 97 -3.61 17.17 1.98
C ILE A 97 -3.33 15.82 1.32
N THR A 98 -2.69 15.84 0.15
CA THR A 98 -2.12 14.64 -0.49
C THR A 98 -0.73 14.94 -1.01
N ASN A 99 0.17 13.95 -0.95
CA ASN A 99 1.52 14.06 -1.48
C ASN A 99 2.07 12.69 -1.95
N ALA A 100 3.21 12.74 -2.63
CA ALA A 100 4.11 11.60 -2.83
C ALA A 100 5.45 11.97 -2.20
N GLN A 101 5.65 11.56 -0.94
CA GLN A 101 6.77 11.98 -0.12
C GLN A 101 7.95 11.04 -0.26
N LYS A 102 9.11 11.58 -0.62
CA LYS A 102 10.40 10.89 -0.49
C LYS A 102 10.65 10.59 0.97
N SER A 103 10.99 9.34 1.28
CA SER A 103 11.21 8.89 2.65
C SER A 103 12.45 8.01 2.74
N ILE A 104 13.19 8.10 3.83
CA ILE A 104 14.35 7.23 4.12
C ILE A 104 14.07 6.46 5.41
N ARG A 105 14.26 5.13 5.34
CA ARG A 105 14.30 4.24 6.51
C ARG A 105 15.57 3.41 6.46
N THR A 106 16.31 3.39 7.56
CA THR A 106 17.58 2.66 7.68
C THR A 106 17.49 1.44 8.59
N ASN A 107 16.40 1.27 9.32
CA ASN A 107 16.15 0.09 10.15
C ASN A 107 16.09 -1.20 9.33
N ASP A 108 15.66 -1.15 8.07
CA ASP A 108 15.55 -2.28 7.17
C ASP A 108 16.70 -2.42 6.17
N ILE A 109 17.82 -1.71 6.38
CA ILE A 109 18.92 -1.63 5.42
C ILE A 109 19.55 -3.02 5.13
N GLU A 110 19.59 -3.91 6.10
CA GLU A 110 20.11 -5.27 5.94
C GLU A 110 19.18 -6.15 5.08
N ASN A 111 17.91 -5.77 4.93
CA ASN A 111 16.92 -6.47 4.11
C ASN A 111 16.96 -6.05 2.63
N VAL A 112 17.63 -4.92 2.32
CA VAL A 112 17.72 -4.39 0.95
C VAL A 112 18.46 -5.36 0.05
N GLY A 113 17.84 -5.73 -1.06
CA GLY A 113 18.36 -6.72 -2.02
C GLY A 113 18.07 -8.17 -1.66
N HIS A 114 17.73 -8.48 -0.40
CA HIS A 114 17.42 -9.83 0.08
C HIS A 114 15.92 -10.14 0.05
N THR A 115 15.08 -9.14 0.27
CA THR A 115 13.63 -9.25 0.15
C THR A 115 13.13 -8.59 -1.13
N ALA A 116 11.89 -8.86 -1.51
CA ALA A 116 11.29 -8.27 -2.70
C ALA A 116 10.90 -6.79 -2.54
N ARG A 117 10.77 -6.28 -1.30
CA ARG A 117 10.02 -5.05 -0.97
C ARG A 117 10.78 -3.98 -0.19
N HIS A 118 11.93 -4.27 0.43
CA HIS A 118 12.63 -3.32 1.27
C HIS A 118 13.59 -2.40 0.49
N HIS A 119 13.57 -1.13 0.83
CA HIS A 119 14.39 -0.06 0.27
C HIS A 119 14.88 0.87 1.36
N THR A 120 16.04 1.51 1.14
CA THR A 120 16.50 2.62 1.97
C THR A 120 15.70 3.89 1.67
N LEU A 121 15.61 4.27 0.40
CA LEU A 121 14.75 5.37 -0.06
C LEU A 121 13.56 4.82 -0.84
N PHE A 122 12.37 5.31 -0.49
CA PHE A 122 11.11 4.96 -1.17
C PHE A 122 10.20 6.19 -1.24
N GLU A 123 9.20 6.12 -2.11
CA GLU A 123 8.15 7.13 -2.18
C GLU A 123 6.88 6.63 -1.49
N MET A 124 6.43 7.39 -0.49
CA MET A 124 5.17 7.14 0.19
C MET A 124 4.12 8.11 -0.34
N MET A 125 3.12 7.57 -1.05
CA MET A 125 1.95 8.33 -1.48
C MET A 125 0.96 8.38 -0.32
N GLY A 126 0.61 9.59 0.12
CA GLY A 126 -0.23 9.81 1.29
C GLY A 126 -1.43 10.72 1.02
N ASN A 127 -2.53 10.41 1.70
CA ASN A 127 -3.65 11.33 1.84
C ASN A 127 -3.94 11.52 3.33
N PHE A 128 -4.15 12.77 3.69
CA PHE A 128 -4.23 13.19 5.09
C PHE A 128 -5.52 13.97 5.32
N SER A 129 -6.17 13.68 6.45
CA SER A 129 -7.30 14.44 6.98
C SER A 129 -6.93 15.00 8.34
N ILE A 130 -7.01 16.30 8.48
CA ILE A 130 -6.78 16.98 9.74
C ILE A 130 -8.13 17.46 10.27
N GLY A 131 -8.79 16.58 11.06
CA GLY A 131 -10.09 16.86 11.67
C GLY A 131 -11.26 17.03 10.69
N ASP A 132 -11.18 16.50 9.47
CA ASP A 132 -12.24 16.63 8.46
C ASP A 132 -12.94 15.28 8.22
N TYR A 133 -12.44 14.42 7.32
CA TYR A 133 -13.00 13.08 7.11
C TYR A 133 -12.29 12.02 7.96
N PHE A 134 -12.91 10.84 8.09
CA PHE A 134 -12.36 9.73 8.86
C PHE A 134 -12.56 8.39 8.13
N LYS A 135 -12.74 7.29 8.87
CA LYS A 135 -12.86 5.91 8.36
C LYS A 135 -13.95 5.74 7.30
N GLU A 136 -15.10 6.37 7.55
CA GLU A 136 -16.30 6.26 6.71
C GLU A 136 -16.08 6.70 5.25
N GLU A 137 -15.17 7.63 5.03
CA GLU A 137 -14.83 8.15 3.72
C GLU A 137 -13.58 7.46 3.15
N VAL A 138 -12.49 7.37 3.94
CA VAL A 138 -11.21 6.92 3.40
C VAL A 138 -11.22 5.44 3.01
N ILE A 139 -11.90 4.58 3.75
CA ILE A 139 -11.98 3.14 3.43
C ILE A 139 -12.64 2.91 2.06
N PRO A 140 -13.84 3.45 1.77
CA PRO A 140 -14.40 3.36 0.43
C PRO A 140 -13.56 4.04 -0.66
N TRP A 141 -12.88 5.16 -0.37
CA TRP A 141 -12.01 5.82 -1.34
C TRP A 141 -10.79 4.96 -1.67
N ALA A 142 -10.18 4.33 -0.67
CA ALA A 142 -9.08 3.40 -0.91
C ALA A 142 -9.52 2.24 -1.82
N TRP A 143 -10.69 1.65 -1.56
CA TRP A 143 -11.25 0.62 -2.40
C TRP A 143 -11.55 1.10 -3.83
N GLU A 144 -12.16 2.28 -3.97
CA GLU A 144 -12.42 2.89 -5.28
C GLU A 144 -11.13 3.09 -6.08
N PHE A 145 -10.09 3.64 -5.43
CA PHE A 145 -8.80 3.87 -6.11
C PHE A 145 -8.17 2.57 -6.60
N LEU A 146 -8.19 1.54 -5.77
CA LEU A 146 -7.57 0.25 -6.10
C LEU A 146 -8.34 -0.51 -7.18
N THR A 147 -9.68 -0.55 -7.12
CA THR A 147 -10.49 -1.48 -7.91
C THR A 147 -11.18 -0.87 -9.13
N SER A 148 -11.39 0.46 -9.14
CA SER A 148 -12.06 1.12 -10.26
C SER A 148 -11.20 1.06 -11.54
N GLU A 149 -11.85 0.73 -12.67
CA GLU A 149 -11.21 0.76 -13.99
C GLU A 149 -10.71 2.17 -14.40
N LYS A 150 -11.28 3.22 -13.83
CA LYS A 150 -10.78 4.60 -14.04
C LYS A 150 -9.38 4.74 -13.46
N TRP A 151 -9.12 4.12 -12.31
CA TRP A 151 -7.89 4.21 -11.55
C TRP A 151 -7.01 2.98 -11.75
N LEU A 152 -6.61 2.27 -10.70
CA LEU A 152 -5.67 1.15 -10.85
C LEU A 152 -6.30 -0.11 -11.46
N GLY A 153 -7.59 -0.39 -11.19
CA GLY A 153 -8.30 -1.54 -11.75
C GLY A 153 -7.73 -2.87 -11.30
N LEU A 154 -7.28 -2.97 -10.04
CA LEU A 154 -6.82 -4.23 -9.45
C LEU A 154 -7.99 -5.20 -9.29
N ASP A 155 -7.70 -6.48 -9.35
CA ASP A 155 -8.68 -7.54 -9.14
C ASP A 155 -9.13 -7.56 -7.67
N PRO A 156 -10.40 -7.26 -7.36
CA PRO A 156 -10.90 -7.22 -5.99
C PRO A 156 -10.83 -8.57 -5.28
N ASP A 157 -10.88 -9.70 -6.03
CA ASP A 157 -10.79 -11.04 -5.46
C ASP A 157 -9.35 -11.38 -4.96
N ARG A 158 -8.39 -10.49 -5.18
CA ARG A 158 -6.99 -10.62 -4.75
C ARG A 158 -6.60 -9.60 -3.67
N LEU A 159 -7.54 -8.79 -3.21
CA LEU A 159 -7.32 -7.81 -2.15
C LEU A 159 -7.75 -8.38 -0.80
N TYR A 160 -6.89 -8.25 0.18
CA TYR A 160 -7.08 -8.60 1.58
C TYR A 160 -6.81 -7.40 2.45
N VAL A 161 -7.42 -7.34 3.62
CA VAL A 161 -7.16 -6.28 4.59
C VAL A 161 -6.93 -6.86 5.97
N THR A 162 -6.07 -6.19 6.73
CA THR A 162 -5.93 -6.45 8.16
C THR A 162 -6.61 -5.33 8.94
N TYR A 163 -6.91 -5.57 10.21
CA TYR A 163 -7.46 -4.56 11.09
C TYR A 163 -7.12 -4.85 12.55
N TYR A 164 -7.07 -3.80 13.38
CA TYR A 164 -6.88 -3.94 14.82
C TYR A 164 -8.10 -4.59 15.47
N PRO A 165 -7.97 -5.72 16.22
CA PRO A 165 -9.12 -6.46 16.74
C PRO A 165 -10.03 -5.66 17.69
N LYS A 166 -9.47 -4.62 18.36
CA LYS A 166 -10.23 -3.73 19.23
C LYS A 166 -10.86 -2.54 18.49
N ASP A 167 -10.83 -2.57 17.16
CA ASP A 167 -11.48 -1.61 16.27
C ASP A 167 -12.54 -2.28 15.36
N PRO A 168 -13.68 -2.71 15.94
CA PRO A 168 -14.73 -3.40 15.20
C PRO A 168 -15.42 -2.50 14.14
N GLU A 169 -15.32 -1.17 14.27
CA GLU A 169 -15.84 -0.21 13.30
C GLU A 169 -15.14 -0.37 11.94
N THR A 170 -13.83 -0.51 11.93
CA THR A 170 -13.05 -0.73 10.70
C THR A 170 -13.45 -2.04 10.02
N LYS A 171 -13.61 -3.15 10.79
CA LYS A 171 -14.12 -4.42 10.23
C LYS A 171 -15.50 -4.23 9.58
N ALA A 172 -16.42 -3.57 10.29
CA ALA A 172 -17.78 -3.35 9.78
C ALA A 172 -17.79 -2.51 8.50
N LEU A 173 -16.94 -1.49 8.39
CA LEU A 173 -16.85 -0.67 7.18
C LEU A 173 -16.35 -1.47 5.97
N TRP A 174 -15.34 -2.32 6.14
CA TRP A 174 -14.89 -3.21 5.07
C TRP A 174 -15.96 -4.22 4.64
N MET A 175 -16.71 -4.81 5.60
CA MET A 175 -17.77 -5.76 5.30
C MET A 175 -19.02 -5.11 4.70
N ASP A 176 -19.56 -4.11 5.40
CA ASP A 176 -20.92 -3.61 5.13
C ASP A 176 -20.94 -2.51 4.06
N LYS A 177 -19.90 -1.67 4.04
CA LYS A 177 -19.83 -0.50 3.14
C LYS A 177 -19.08 -0.79 1.85
N VAL A 178 -18.00 -1.57 1.94
CA VAL A 178 -17.19 -1.99 0.80
C VAL A 178 -17.69 -3.29 0.19
N GLY A 179 -18.21 -4.20 1.02
CA GLY A 179 -18.68 -5.52 0.59
C GLY A 179 -17.55 -6.54 0.46
N LEU A 180 -16.45 -6.35 1.18
CA LEU A 180 -15.35 -7.31 1.20
C LEU A 180 -15.79 -8.59 1.93
N PRO A 181 -15.50 -9.81 1.41
CA PRO A 181 -15.81 -11.05 2.11
C PRO A 181 -15.10 -11.15 3.47
N GLU A 182 -15.72 -11.78 4.46
CA GLU A 182 -15.17 -11.87 5.81
C GLU A 182 -13.82 -12.60 5.86
N ASP A 183 -13.60 -13.59 5.00
CA ASP A 183 -12.35 -14.34 4.88
C ASP A 183 -11.20 -13.53 4.23
N HIS A 184 -11.49 -12.33 3.74
CA HIS A 184 -10.51 -11.36 3.28
C HIS A 184 -10.16 -10.28 4.33
N ILE A 185 -10.74 -10.37 5.55
CA ILE A 185 -10.57 -9.37 6.60
C ILE A 185 -9.94 -10.02 7.84
N ILE A 186 -8.65 -9.82 8.03
CA ILE A 186 -7.82 -10.55 8.99
C ILE A 186 -7.57 -9.68 10.25
N PRO A 187 -7.89 -10.18 11.46
CA PRO A 187 -7.53 -9.48 12.68
C PRO A 187 -6.04 -9.63 12.98
N VAL A 188 -5.35 -8.51 13.22
CA VAL A 188 -3.93 -8.47 13.58
C VAL A 188 -3.74 -7.51 14.75
N GLU A 189 -3.17 -7.99 15.86
CA GLU A 189 -2.97 -7.19 17.07
C GLU A 189 -2.00 -6.02 16.86
N ASP A 190 -1.06 -6.16 15.92
CA ASP A 190 -0.05 -5.15 15.60
C ASP A 190 -0.60 -4.01 14.71
N ASN A 191 -1.86 -4.09 14.26
CA ASN A 191 -2.52 -2.99 13.54
C ASN A 191 -2.92 -1.81 14.46
N PHE A 192 -1.95 -1.38 15.27
CA PHE A 192 -2.02 -0.16 16.06
C PHE A 192 -0.72 0.62 15.87
N TRP A 193 -0.80 1.65 15.01
CA TRP A 193 0.36 2.44 14.64
C TRP A 193 0.79 3.36 15.78
N ASP A 194 1.99 3.13 16.33
CA ASP A 194 2.58 3.86 17.43
C ASP A 194 4.11 3.85 17.29
N ILE A 195 4.70 4.99 17.06
CA ILE A 195 6.15 5.17 16.90
C ILE A 195 6.79 5.88 18.10
N GLY A 196 6.13 5.86 19.26
CA GLY A 196 6.51 6.61 20.44
C GLY A 196 5.71 7.89 20.59
N ALA A 197 6.23 8.86 21.35
CA ALA A 197 5.48 10.07 21.71
C ALA A 197 4.93 10.80 20.47
N GLY A 198 3.61 11.02 20.45
CA GLY A 198 2.90 11.69 19.39
C GLY A 198 1.59 11.04 18.96
N PRO A 199 1.01 11.50 17.84
CA PRO A 199 -0.23 10.94 17.29
C PRO A 199 -0.11 9.46 16.98
N CYS A 200 -1.10 8.67 17.42
CA CYS A 200 -1.17 7.23 17.21
C CYS A 200 -2.61 6.74 17.14
N GLY A 201 -2.81 5.49 16.74
CA GLY A 201 -4.14 4.90 16.67
C GLY A 201 -4.19 3.60 15.89
N PRO A 202 -5.35 2.93 15.86
CA PRO A 202 -5.54 1.73 15.06
C PRO A 202 -5.36 2.01 13.59
N ASP A 203 -4.97 0.98 12.86
CA ASP A 203 -4.83 1.04 11.42
C ASP A 203 -5.46 -0.17 10.72
N THR A 204 -5.48 -0.10 9.40
CA THR A 204 -5.88 -1.19 8.51
C THR A 204 -4.94 -1.18 7.32
N GLU A 205 -4.34 -2.32 7.05
CA GLU A 205 -3.41 -2.48 5.94
C GLU A 205 -4.09 -3.23 4.81
N ILE A 206 -3.76 -2.87 3.59
CA ILE A 206 -4.30 -3.48 2.38
C ILE A 206 -3.20 -4.28 1.69
N PHE A 207 -3.46 -5.57 1.50
CA PHE A 207 -2.56 -6.54 0.89
C PHE A 207 -3.08 -6.96 -0.47
N TYR A 208 -2.16 -7.21 -1.41
CA TYR A 208 -2.48 -7.80 -2.70
C TYR A 208 -1.90 -9.20 -2.80
N ASP A 209 -2.74 -10.22 -3.04
CA ASP A 209 -2.29 -11.58 -3.34
C ASP A 209 -1.66 -11.63 -4.73
N ARG A 210 -0.35 -11.69 -4.79
CA ARG A 210 0.45 -11.80 -6.03
C ARG A 210 0.36 -13.17 -6.66
N GLY A 211 -0.21 -14.14 -5.93
CA GLY A 211 -0.41 -15.53 -6.34
C GLY A 211 0.74 -16.44 -5.93
N GLU A 212 0.48 -17.73 -6.01
CA GLU A 212 1.35 -18.81 -5.54
C GLU A 212 2.78 -18.76 -6.13
N LYS A 213 2.94 -18.24 -7.34
CA LYS A 213 4.27 -18.10 -7.98
C LYS A 213 5.25 -17.20 -7.21
N TYR A 214 4.73 -16.36 -6.31
CA TYR A 214 5.53 -15.46 -5.48
C TYR A 214 5.61 -15.91 -4.02
N ASN A 215 4.99 -17.05 -3.67
CA ASN A 215 5.10 -17.58 -2.33
C ASN A 215 6.53 -18.09 -2.08
N ASN A 216 7.17 -17.56 -1.03
CA ASN A 216 8.52 -17.92 -0.61
C ASN A 216 8.55 -18.82 0.63
N LEU A 217 7.37 -19.13 1.20
CA LEU A 217 7.21 -19.92 2.41
C LEU A 217 6.60 -21.29 2.11
N ALA A 218 6.76 -22.24 3.04
CA ALA A 218 6.06 -23.51 3.01
C ALA A 218 4.54 -23.31 3.21
N GLU A 219 3.73 -24.26 2.72
CA GLU A 219 2.27 -24.16 2.80
C GLU A 219 1.75 -24.08 4.26
N ASP A 220 2.45 -24.76 5.18
CA ASP A 220 2.14 -24.84 6.61
C ASP A 220 2.89 -23.81 7.47
N ASP A 221 3.60 -22.88 6.86
CA ASP A 221 4.30 -21.82 7.58
C ASP A 221 3.29 -20.86 8.23
N PRO A 222 3.43 -20.54 9.54
CA PRO A 222 2.51 -19.66 10.25
C PRO A 222 2.45 -18.23 9.68
N GLU A 223 3.47 -17.80 8.95
CA GLU A 223 3.51 -16.47 8.31
C GLU A 223 2.88 -16.46 6.89
N ASN A 224 2.38 -17.60 6.41
CA ASN A 224 1.81 -17.71 5.06
C ASN A 224 0.34 -17.26 5.00
N TYR A 225 0.07 -16.01 5.41
CA TYR A 225 -1.26 -15.39 5.38
C TYR A 225 -1.15 -13.88 5.06
N PRO A 226 -2.27 -13.20 4.66
CA PRO A 226 -2.27 -11.75 4.49
C PRO A 226 -2.05 -11.03 5.83
N GLY A 227 -0.94 -10.33 5.96
CA GLY A 227 -0.46 -9.72 7.21
C GLY A 227 0.78 -10.39 7.80
N GLY A 228 1.14 -11.60 7.35
CA GLY A 228 2.37 -12.27 7.73
C GLY A 228 3.58 -11.89 6.88
N GLU A 229 4.76 -12.34 7.32
CA GLU A 229 6.05 -12.04 6.69
C GLU A 229 6.34 -12.93 5.48
N ASN A 230 5.59 -12.74 4.39
CA ASN A 230 5.73 -13.49 3.14
C ASN A 230 5.79 -12.59 1.91
N GLU A 231 6.16 -13.17 0.75
CA GLU A 231 6.28 -12.43 -0.51
C GLU A 231 5.02 -12.54 -1.41
N ARG A 232 4.08 -13.43 -1.06
CA ARG A 232 2.82 -13.62 -1.78
C ARG A 232 1.84 -12.49 -1.51
N TYR A 233 1.58 -12.22 -0.23
CA TYR A 233 0.66 -11.19 0.21
C TYR A 233 1.44 -9.90 0.49
N LEU A 234 1.51 -9.04 -0.53
CA LEU A 234 2.27 -7.81 -0.44
C LEU A 234 1.40 -6.68 0.13
N GLU A 235 1.78 -6.15 1.29
CA GLU A 235 1.21 -4.90 1.80
C GLU A 235 1.50 -3.77 0.81
N ILE A 236 0.45 -3.11 0.33
CA ILE A 236 0.55 -2.02 -0.63
C ILE A 236 0.12 -0.68 -0.05
N TRP A 237 -0.73 -0.66 0.98
CA TRP A 237 -1.27 0.57 1.55
C TRP A 237 -1.63 0.39 3.02
N ASN A 238 -1.21 1.31 3.88
CA ASN A 238 -1.64 1.39 5.27
C ASN A 238 -2.53 2.63 5.48
N LEU A 239 -3.68 2.48 6.14
CA LEU A 239 -4.61 3.54 6.52
C LEU A 239 -4.62 3.67 8.05
N VAL A 240 -3.96 4.71 8.58
CA VAL A 240 -3.86 4.96 10.02
C VAL A 240 -4.93 5.95 10.49
N PHE A 241 -5.62 5.58 11.55
CA PHE A 241 -6.67 6.37 12.19
C PHE A 241 -6.15 7.02 13.47
N SER A 242 -5.37 8.10 13.29
CA SER A 242 -4.77 8.84 14.41
C SER A 242 -5.83 9.51 15.24
N GLN A 243 -6.08 8.98 16.43
CA GLN A 243 -7.12 9.48 17.36
C GLN A 243 -6.62 9.61 18.81
N PHE A 244 -5.42 9.13 19.10
CA PHE A 244 -4.80 9.21 20.41
C PHE A 244 -3.44 9.92 20.31
N ASN A 245 -2.96 10.41 21.45
CA ASN A 245 -1.62 10.95 21.61
C ASN A 245 -0.84 10.09 22.60
N HIS A 246 0.20 9.40 22.17
CA HIS A 246 1.08 8.68 23.05
C HIS A 246 1.93 9.67 23.85
N MET A 247 1.69 9.75 25.15
CA MET A 247 2.40 10.64 26.07
C MET A 247 3.67 9.97 26.62
N PRO A 248 4.69 10.75 27.01
CA PRO A 248 5.93 10.20 27.59
C PRO A 248 5.72 9.34 28.87
N ASP A 249 4.59 9.50 29.56
CA ASP A 249 4.21 8.71 30.72
C ASP A 249 3.51 7.38 30.37
N GLY A 250 3.39 7.07 29.06
CA GLY A 250 2.75 5.86 28.55
C GLY A 250 1.22 5.92 28.51
N THR A 251 0.61 7.10 28.71
CA THR A 251 -0.84 7.28 28.54
C THR A 251 -1.21 7.65 27.12
N TYR A 252 -2.48 7.41 26.73
CA TYR A 252 -3.03 7.63 25.39
C TYR A 252 -4.28 8.50 25.45
N PRO A 253 -4.20 9.79 25.84
CA PRO A 253 -5.35 10.68 25.76
C PRO A 253 -5.79 10.86 24.30
N PRO A 254 -7.10 11.11 24.04
CA PRO A 254 -7.58 11.39 22.71
C PRO A 254 -6.96 12.70 22.16
N LEU A 255 -6.68 12.71 20.86
CA LEU A 255 -6.31 13.93 20.14
C LEU A 255 -7.49 14.93 20.11
N PRO A 256 -7.20 16.24 19.92
CA PRO A 256 -8.24 17.27 19.76
C PRO A 256 -9.21 16.95 18.61
N HIS A 257 -8.69 16.34 17.56
CA HIS A 257 -9.43 15.90 16.39
C HIS A 257 -8.98 14.50 15.97
N LYS A 258 -9.91 13.75 15.38
CA LYS A 258 -9.57 12.50 14.70
C LYS A 258 -8.95 12.84 13.35
N ASN A 259 -7.83 12.21 13.03
CA ASN A 259 -7.09 12.46 11.81
C ASN A 259 -6.91 11.17 11.02
N VAL A 260 -6.73 11.30 9.70
CA VAL A 260 -6.35 10.19 8.83
C VAL A 260 -4.94 10.45 8.31
N ASP A 261 -4.09 9.45 8.47
CA ASP A 261 -2.76 9.35 7.85
C ASP A 261 -2.73 8.09 7.00
N THR A 262 -2.33 8.19 5.75
CA THR A 262 -2.18 6.99 4.93
C THR A 262 -0.85 6.95 4.23
N GLY A 263 -0.33 5.73 4.01
CA GLY A 263 0.92 5.50 3.31
C GLY A 263 0.81 4.35 2.32
N MET A 264 0.79 4.68 1.02
CA MET A 264 0.88 3.71 -0.07
C MET A 264 2.30 3.72 -0.62
N GLY A 265 2.98 2.57 -0.57
CA GLY A 265 4.33 2.43 -1.13
C GLY A 265 4.28 2.44 -2.65
N LEU A 266 4.83 3.48 -3.31
CA LEU A 266 4.86 3.56 -4.77
C LEU A 266 5.55 2.34 -5.37
N GLU A 267 6.74 1.99 -4.89
CA GLU A 267 7.54 0.87 -5.39
C GLU A 267 6.77 -0.46 -5.32
N ARG A 268 6.03 -0.68 -4.22
CA ARG A 268 5.22 -1.89 -4.01
C ARG A 268 4.05 -1.96 -4.99
N VAL A 269 3.28 -0.90 -5.14
CA VAL A 269 2.15 -0.84 -6.08
C VAL A 269 2.62 -0.97 -7.52
N VAL A 270 3.74 -0.34 -7.88
CA VAL A 270 4.34 -0.47 -9.22
C VAL A 270 4.70 -1.92 -9.50
N SER A 271 5.31 -2.64 -8.54
CA SER A 271 5.66 -4.06 -8.73
C SER A 271 4.43 -4.95 -8.94
N VAL A 272 3.31 -4.65 -8.28
CA VAL A 272 2.02 -5.33 -8.48
C VAL A 272 1.49 -5.05 -9.89
N ILE A 273 1.42 -3.79 -10.31
CA ILE A 273 0.87 -3.38 -11.61
C ILE A 273 1.72 -3.88 -12.78
N GLN A 274 3.06 -3.87 -12.63
CA GLN A 274 3.99 -4.36 -13.65
C GLN A 274 4.21 -5.87 -13.59
N ASP A 275 3.65 -6.57 -12.59
CA ASP A 275 3.76 -8.02 -12.34
C ASP A 275 5.24 -8.48 -12.31
N THR A 276 6.07 -7.76 -11.57
CA THR A 276 7.50 -8.03 -11.43
C THR A 276 7.80 -8.87 -10.18
N PRO A 277 8.88 -9.69 -10.17
CA PRO A 277 9.25 -10.49 -9.01
C PRO A 277 9.52 -9.67 -7.75
N THR A 278 10.23 -8.57 -7.90
CA THR A 278 10.55 -7.64 -6.81
C THR A 278 10.32 -6.20 -7.27
N ASN A 279 10.41 -5.26 -6.36
CA ASN A 279 10.36 -3.83 -6.69
C ASN A 279 11.51 -3.41 -7.62
N PHE A 280 12.62 -4.15 -7.62
CA PHE A 280 13.83 -3.83 -8.38
C PHE A 280 13.70 -4.10 -9.90
N GLU A 281 12.81 -4.99 -10.34
CA GLU A 281 12.54 -5.23 -11.76
C GLU A 281 11.54 -4.26 -12.38
N THR A 282 11.12 -3.25 -11.61
CA THR A 282 10.22 -2.20 -12.09
C THR A 282 10.95 -1.12 -12.91
N ASP A 283 10.19 -0.26 -13.56
CA ASP A 283 10.71 0.90 -14.29
C ASP A 283 11.43 1.94 -13.41
N LEU A 284 11.30 1.83 -12.08
CA LEU A 284 12.02 2.68 -11.11
C LEU A 284 13.51 2.30 -10.99
N PHE A 285 13.84 1.02 -11.04
CA PHE A 285 15.19 0.52 -10.74
C PHE A 285 15.89 -0.09 -11.96
N MET A 286 15.16 -0.73 -12.89
CA MET A 286 15.78 -1.37 -14.04
C MET A 286 16.66 -0.45 -14.90
N PRO A 287 16.34 0.85 -15.09
CA PRO A 287 17.26 1.75 -15.78
C PRO A 287 18.60 1.91 -15.07
N ILE A 288 18.62 1.95 -13.72
CA ILE A 288 19.85 2.03 -12.91
C ILE A 288 20.61 0.72 -13.01
N ILE A 289 19.95 -0.42 -12.84
CA ILE A 289 20.54 -1.75 -12.93
C ILE A 289 21.21 -1.97 -14.30
N LYS A 290 20.56 -1.55 -15.39
CA LYS A 290 21.14 -1.64 -16.74
C LYS A 290 22.39 -0.76 -16.93
N GLN A 291 22.43 0.40 -16.30
CA GLN A 291 23.65 1.23 -16.31
C GLN A 291 24.80 0.55 -15.52
N LEU A 292 24.46 -0.06 -14.38
CA LEU A 292 25.44 -0.83 -13.59
C LEU A 292 26.01 -2.02 -14.36
N GLU A 293 25.19 -2.73 -15.15
CA GLU A 293 25.67 -3.80 -16.04
C GLU A 293 26.75 -3.29 -17.02
N GLY A 294 26.57 -2.08 -17.56
CA GLY A 294 27.56 -1.44 -18.43
C GLY A 294 28.89 -1.11 -17.76
N LEU A 295 28.90 -0.96 -16.43
CA LEU A 295 30.07 -0.59 -15.63
C LEU A 295 30.71 -1.80 -14.93
N SER A 296 30.10 -2.97 -14.93
CA SER A 296 30.45 -4.12 -14.10
C SER A 296 31.40 -5.13 -14.74
N ALA A 297 32.17 -4.72 -15.74
CA ALA A 297 33.17 -5.60 -16.41
C ALA A 297 32.57 -6.91 -16.94
N GLY A 298 31.36 -6.85 -17.52
CA GLY A 298 30.69 -7.98 -18.17
C GLY A 298 29.79 -8.82 -17.25
N LYS A 299 29.68 -8.49 -15.97
CA LYS A 299 28.70 -9.08 -15.06
C LYS A 299 27.31 -8.53 -15.35
N LYS A 300 26.27 -9.36 -15.26
CA LYS A 300 24.90 -8.98 -15.55
C LYS A 300 23.97 -9.33 -14.38
N TYR A 301 22.89 -8.60 -14.30
CA TYR A 301 21.77 -8.95 -13.46
C TYR A 301 21.16 -10.28 -13.93
N ASN A 302 20.80 -11.15 -13.01
CA ASN A 302 20.37 -12.55 -13.20
C ASN A 302 21.48 -13.55 -13.54
N ASP A 303 22.77 -13.19 -13.44
CA ASP A 303 23.86 -14.15 -13.58
C ASP A 303 24.00 -15.05 -12.33
N SER A 304 23.81 -14.50 -11.12
CA SER A 304 23.74 -15.26 -9.86
C SER A 304 22.99 -14.46 -8.77
N LYS A 305 22.48 -15.16 -7.75
CA LYS A 305 21.78 -14.52 -6.62
C LYS A 305 22.65 -13.48 -5.90
N GLU A 306 23.93 -13.75 -5.71
CA GLU A 306 24.88 -12.87 -5.03
C GLU A 306 25.12 -11.58 -5.85
N LEU A 307 25.19 -11.72 -7.17
CA LEU A 307 25.30 -10.58 -8.06
C LEU A 307 24.00 -9.77 -8.08
N ASP A 308 22.84 -10.42 -8.08
CA ASP A 308 21.55 -9.75 -8.04
C ASP A 308 21.40 -8.92 -6.78
N VAL A 309 21.77 -9.46 -5.60
CA VAL A 309 21.80 -8.69 -4.34
C VAL A 309 22.71 -7.47 -4.49
N SER A 310 23.91 -7.63 -5.06
CA SER A 310 24.86 -6.53 -5.25
C SER A 310 24.29 -5.45 -6.17
N PHE A 311 23.66 -5.82 -7.30
CA PHE A 311 23.00 -4.88 -8.21
C PHE A 311 21.86 -4.13 -7.53
N LYS A 312 21.02 -4.83 -6.76
CA LYS A 312 19.90 -4.26 -6.02
C LYS A 312 20.38 -3.25 -4.96
N VAL A 313 21.34 -3.64 -4.14
CA VAL A 313 21.91 -2.77 -3.09
C VAL A 313 22.52 -1.50 -3.69
N ILE A 314 23.30 -1.63 -4.77
CA ILE A 314 23.90 -0.46 -5.43
C ILE A 314 22.81 0.45 -6.01
N ALA A 315 21.80 -0.13 -6.67
CA ALA A 315 20.72 0.62 -7.28
C ALA A 315 19.87 1.37 -6.22
N ASP A 316 19.59 0.74 -5.08
CA ASP A 316 18.91 1.36 -3.94
C ASP A 316 19.74 2.50 -3.34
N HIS A 317 20.99 2.20 -2.99
CA HIS A 317 21.84 3.16 -2.27
C HIS A 317 22.23 4.36 -3.12
N ILE A 318 22.50 4.19 -4.42
CA ILE A 318 22.78 5.34 -5.28
C ILE A 318 21.56 6.26 -5.43
N ARG A 319 20.34 5.68 -5.47
CA ARG A 319 19.10 6.44 -5.47
C ARG A 319 18.95 7.22 -4.16
N ALA A 320 19.14 6.56 -3.01
CA ALA A 320 19.06 7.19 -1.69
C ALA A 320 20.07 8.33 -1.53
N VAL A 321 21.34 8.09 -1.84
CA VAL A 321 22.42 9.09 -1.75
C VAL A 321 22.18 10.26 -2.69
N SER A 322 21.72 9.99 -3.92
CA SER A 322 21.46 11.06 -4.90
C SER A 322 20.37 12.02 -4.44
N PHE A 323 19.28 11.51 -3.89
CA PHE A 323 18.20 12.34 -3.35
C PHE A 323 18.61 13.05 -2.05
N ALA A 324 19.35 12.38 -1.16
CA ALA A 324 19.84 13.00 0.06
C ALA A 324 20.78 14.19 -0.23
N ILE A 325 21.71 14.04 -1.18
CA ILE A 325 22.60 15.14 -1.61
C ILE A 325 21.81 16.25 -2.32
N GLY A 326 20.81 15.88 -3.13
CA GLY A 326 19.97 16.86 -3.84
C GLY A 326 19.11 17.71 -2.92
N ASP A 327 18.77 17.20 -1.75
CA ASP A 327 17.96 17.91 -0.73
C ASP A 327 18.82 18.74 0.24
N GLY A 328 20.17 18.64 0.20
CA GLY A 328 21.14 19.37 1.01
C GLY A 328 21.90 18.47 1.95
#